data_fe30ff8fcf965475ca09d6a7a9bf1d5b
#
_entry.id   fe30ff8fcf965475ca09d6a7a9bf1d5b
#
_cell.length_a   1.000
_cell.length_b   1.000
_cell.length_c   1.000
_cell.angle_alpha   90.00
_cell.angle_beta   90.00
_cell.angle_gamma   90.00
#
_symmetry.space_group_name_H-M   'P 1'
#
loop_
_entity.id
_entity.type
_entity.pdbx_description
1 polymer ?
#
loop_
_entity_poly.entity_id
_entity_poly.type
_entity_poly.pdbx_seq_one_letter_code
_entity_poly.pdbx_strand_id
1 'polypeptide(L)'
;MFAGCSGTYLDLTPEMQNVLNNYYKDAEQLRKGVNSAYGILQAEGVYELANLVLGELPSDNTWDEVPANDNGNYGQLDLFSMTSANTIIDKAWSHHYKGIQQCNVILNRVDGIADMAETEKTNIKGEMCFLRGLMYFNLVRIFGDVQLVIKETTNPNDFFGQVRTPKEEVYKQIVQDLTDAFAMLPDAPAEKGKAAKGAAAALLGKVYLTLKDYDNSLKYLQEVERFGYALLDEPADIFDVNNKGNKEVIFDVQFESGVNGNSEGSRAFQKFSPSGTVSGALGHNLPTKEVYGLFADNDKRKSAYFIVTKNGVIGTGKLKQTSATVADGGSNIIVLRYADVLLMLAECYAEKDDVSKSNEYLNLIKKRAGIEEVSIGDATLIKEEIALERRKELVNEGHRWFDLIRTGKAVEVMNAYFTRTPGYTGITTVSYTH
;
A
#
# COMPACT_ATOMS: atom_id res chain seq x y z
N MET A 1 -64.01 2.72 -29.90
CA MET A 1 -62.58 2.60 -30.29
C MET A 1 -61.77 3.06 -29.11
N PHE A 2 -61.20 2.14 -28.33
CA PHE A 2 -60.25 2.45 -27.26
C PHE A 2 -58.84 2.35 -27.84
N ALA A 3 -58.15 3.49 -27.95
CA ALA A 3 -56.74 3.52 -28.30
C ALA A 3 -55.95 3.15 -27.02
N GLY A 4 -55.30 1.96 -27.03
CA GLY A 4 -54.39 1.56 -25.98
C GLY A 4 -53.12 2.40 -26.02
N CYS A 5 -52.76 3.05 -24.92
CA CYS A 5 -51.45 3.64 -24.73
C CYS A 5 -50.38 2.54 -24.79
N SER A 6 -49.41 2.72 -25.69
CA SER A 6 -48.21 1.85 -25.76
C SER A 6 -47.47 1.91 -24.44
N GLY A 7 -47.08 0.73 -23.89
CA GLY A 7 -46.45 0.55 -22.56
C GLY A 7 -45.04 1.12 -22.37
N THR A 8 -44.54 1.93 -23.30
CA THR A 8 -43.20 2.53 -23.25
C THR A 8 -43.09 3.83 -22.44
N TYR A 9 -44.20 4.36 -21.91
CA TYR A 9 -44.21 5.64 -21.18
C TYR A 9 -43.89 5.48 -19.67
N LEU A 10 -43.84 4.25 -19.15
CA LEU A 10 -43.55 3.96 -17.75
C LEU A 10 -42.22 3.28 -17.49
N ASP A 11 -41.46 2.96 -18.54
CA ASP A 11 -40.06 2.46 -18.39
C ASP A 11 -39.09 3.66 -18.35
N LEU A 12 -39.25 4.49 -17.33
CA LEU A 12 -38.20 5.45 -16.95
C LEU A 12 -37.06 4.66 -16.26
N THR A 13 -36.06 4.26 -17.04
CA THR A 13 -34.76 3.88 -16.46
C THR A 13 -34.21 5.10 -15.70
N PRO A 14 -33.77 4.96 -14.46
CA PRO A 14 -33.18 6.06 -13.72
C PRO A 14 -32.07 6.72 -14.56
N GLU A 15 -32.03 8.05 -14.63
CA GLU A 15 -31.07 8.79 -15.46
C GLU A 15 -29.62 8.37 -15.18
N MET A 16 -29.27 8.00 -13.94
CA MET A 16 -27.96 7.48 -13.57
C MET A 16 -27.61 6.13 -14.22
N GLN A 17 -28.56 5.20 -14.41
CA GLN A 17 -28.31 3.95 -15.14
C GLN A 17 -28.09 4.18 -16.64
N ASN A 18 -28.79 5.13 -17.22
CA ASN A 18 -28.57 5.53 -18.61
C ASN A 18 -27.20 6.21 -18.81
N VAL A 19 -26.71 6.96 -17.83
CA VAL A 19 -25.37 7.58 -17.87
C VAL A 19 -24.28 6.51 -17.85
N LEU A 20 -24.36 5.50 -16.98
CA LEU A 20 -23.37 4.42 -16.90
C LEU A 20 -23.37 3.54 -18.16
N ASN A 21 -24.54 3.19 -18.70
CA ASN A 21 -24.65 2.39 -19.93
C ASN A 21 -24.22 3.14 -21.18
N ASN A 22 -24.21 4.49 -21.14
CA ASN A 22 -23.84 5.37 -22.24
C ASN A 22 -22.40 5.92 -22.12
N TYR A 23 -21.72 5.71 -21.01
CA TYR A 23 -20.31 6.09 -20.79
C TYR A 23 -19.39 4.93 -21.22
N TYR A 24 -18.14 5.21 -21.55
CA TYR A 24 -17.15 4.26 -22.07
C TYR A 24 -17.49 3.68 -23.46
N LYS A 25 -17.87 4.55 -24.40
CA LYS A 25 -18.17 4.15 -25.79
C LYS A 25 -16.99 4.31 -26.75
N ASP A 26 -16.01 5.10 -26.36
CA ASP A 26 -14.83 5.43 -27.16
C ASP A 26 -13.55 5.38 -26.32
N ALA A 27 -12.42 5.42 -27.02
CA ALA A 27 -11.10 5.33 -26.41
C ALA A 27 -10.81 6.47 -25.41
N GLU A 28 -11.29 7.69 -25.68
CA GLU A 28 -11.07 8.85 -24.79
C GLU A 28 -11.79 8.66 -23.46
N GLN A 29 -13.04 8.24 -23.48
CA GLN A 29 -13.82 7.98 -22.26
C GLN A 29 -13.23 6.82 -21.46
N LEU A 30 -12.75 5.76 -22.14
CA LEU A 30 -12.10 4.64 -21.45
C LEU A 30 -10.80 5.06 -20.77
N ARG A 31 -9.95 5.87 -21.43
CA ARG A 31 -8.73 6.42 -20.81
C ARG A 31 -9.02 7.28 -19.58
N LYS A 32 -10.09 8.10 -19.63
CA LYS A 32 -10.56 8.85 -18.45
C LYS A 32 -10.96 7.90 -17.30
N GLY A 33 -11.62 6.79 -17.64
CA GLY A 33 -11.95 5.75 -16.66
C GLY A 33 -10.74 5.07 -16.06
N VAL A 34 -9.70 4.76 -16.86
CA VAL A 34 -8.42 4.24 -16.39
C VAL A 34 -7.77 5.21 -15.43
N ASN A 35 -7.69 6.51 -15.78
CA ASN A 35 -7.14 7.54 -14.91
C ASN A 35 -7.94 7.67 -13.59
N SER A 36 -9.28 7.53 -13.66
CA SER A 36 -10.10 7.49 -12.45
C SER A 36 -9.78 6.30 -11.54
N ALA A 37 -9.47 5.12 -12.10
CA ALA A 37 -9.06 3.96 -11.32
C ALA A 37 -7.73 4.20 -10.56
N TYR A 38 -6.75 4.84 -11.22
CA TYR A 38 -5.52 5.28 -10.54
C TYR A 38 -5.79 6.38 -9.51
N GLY A 39 -6.67 7.34 -9.82
CA GLY A 39 -7.04 8.41 -8.89
C GLY A 39 -7.63 7.89 -7.57
N ILE A 40 -8.27 6.72 -7.57
CA ILE A 40 -8.76 6.11 -6.33
C ILE A 40 -7.61 5.71 -5.38
N LEU A 41 -6.41 5.45 -5.89
CA LEU A 41 -5.24 5.19 -5.04
C LEU A 41 -4.90 6.40 -4.15
N GLN A 42 -5.19 7.64 -4.60
CA GLN A 42 -5.00 8.86 -3.83
C GLN A 42 -6.06 9.06 -2.72
N ALA A 43 -7.11 8.22 -2.68
CA ALA A 43 -8.16 8.38 -1.68
C ALA A 43 -7.64 8.11 -0.25
N GLU A 44 -8.21 8.84 0.73
CA GLU A 44 -7.88 8.72 2.16
C GLU A 44 -7.95 7.29 2.69
N GLY A 45 -8.91 6.50 2.21
CA GLY A 45 -9.07 5.09 2.57
C GLY A 45 -8.12 4.13 1.85
N VAL A 46 -7.23 4.63 0.98
CA VAL A 46 -6.25 3.81 0.26
C VAL A 46 -4.84 4.28 0.63
N TYR A 47 -4.10 4.94 -0.28
CA TYR A 47 -2.69 5.28 -0.04
C TYR A 47 -2.45 6.70 0.47
N GLU A 48 -3.44 7.60 0.44
CA GLU A 48 -3.23 8.88 1.11
C GLU A 48 -2.93 8.68 2.60
N LEU A 49 -3.73 7.82 3.30
CA LEU A 49 -3.59 7.62 4.75
C LEU A 49 -3.75 6.15 5.18
N ALA A 50 -4.86 5.48 4.80
CA ALA A 50 -5.29 4.26 5.48
C ALA A 50 -4.28 3.11 5.40
N ASN A 51 -3.67 2.84 4.24
CA ASN A 51 -2.69 1.75 4.13
C ASN A 51 -1.41 2.04 4.92
N LEU A 52 -0.98 3.32 5.00
CA LEU A 52 0.17 3.71 5.82
C LEU A 52 -0.13 3.51 7.31
N VAL A 53 -1.33 3.92 7.75
CA VAL A 53 -1.75 3.83 9.15
C VAL A 53 -2.01 2.39 9.57
N LEU A 54 -2.81 1.64 8.80
CA LEU A 54 -3.20 0.26 9.13
C LEU A 54 -2.03 -0.73 9.00
N GLY A 55 -1.02 -0.39 8.21
CA GLY A 55 0.20 -1.20 8.09
C GLY A 55 1.31 -0.84 9.09
N GLU A 56 1.16 0.25 9.86
CA GLU A 56 2.22 0.74 10.75
C GLU A 56 1.75 0.99 12.19
N LEU A 57 0.66 1.75 12.38
CA LEU A 57 0.25 2.22 13.71
C LEU A 57 -0.11 1.09 14.70
N PRO A 58 -0.76 -0.02 14.29
CA PRO A 58 -0.99 -1.15 15.19
C PRO A 58 0.29 -1.97 15.44
N SER A 59 1.47 -1.33 15.54
CA SER A 59 2.74 -2.03 15.70
C SER A 59 3.67 -1.33 16.70
N ASP A 60 4.81 -1.95 16.95
CA ASP A 60 5.89 -1.41 17.80
C ASP A 60 6.75 -0.34 17.11
N ASN A 61 6.40 0.08 15.89
CA ASN A 61 7.13 1.10 15.14
C ASN A 61 6.63 2.52 15.39
N THR A 62 5.31 2.68 15.51
CA THR A 62 4.69 4.02 15.58
C THR A 62 3.67 4.11 16.71
N TRP A 63 3.31 5.33 17.07
CA TRP A 63 2.36 5.66 18.11
C TRP A 63 1.58 6.94 17.77
N ASP A 64 0.48 7.16 18.47
CA ASP A 64 -0.35 8.35 18.31
C ASP A 64 -0.09 9.35 19.46
N GLU A 65 0.50 10.51 19.15
CA GLU A 65 0.79 11.57 20.13
C GLU A 65 -0.47 12.17 20.74
N VAL A 66 -1.59 12.14 20.02
CA VAL A 66 -2.84 12.80 20.37
C VAL A 66 -4.06 11.88 20.22
N PRO A 67 -4.12 10.76 20.95
CA PRO A 67 -5.05 9.66 20.71
C PRO A 67 -6.54 10.01 20.80
N ALA A 68 -6.90 11.17 21.38
CA ALA A 68 -8.26 11.66 21.44
C ALA A 68 -8.67 12.52 20.23
N ASN A 69 -7.69 12.99 19.45
CA ASN A 69 -7.96 13.80 18.26
C ASN A 69 -8.56 12.97 17.11
N ASP A 70 -9.11 13.63 16.10
CA ASP A 70 -9.78 12.98 14.96
C ASP A 70 -10.81 11.92 15.41
N ASN A 71 -11.60 12.26 16.44
CA ASN A 71 -12.60 11.37 17.08
C ASN A 71 -12.00 10.08 17.63
N GLY A 72 -10.72 10.06 17.98
CA GLY A 72 -10.02 8.92 18.52
C GLY A 72 -9.70 7.82 17.48
N ASN A 73 -9.91 8.07 16.19
CA ASN A 73 -9.74 7.04 15.16
C ASN A 73 -8.32 6.45 15.11
N TYR A 74 -7.29 7.30 15.24
CA TYR A 74 -5.90 6.84 15.28
C TYR A 74 -5.55 6.20 16.63
N GLY A 75 -5.94 6.82 17.74
CA GLY A 75 -5.71 6.27 19.08
C GLY A 75 -6.38 4.90 19.28
N GLN A 76 -7.53 4.64 18.67
CA GLN A 76 -8.17 3.31 18.70
C GLN A 76 -7.31 2.25 18.02
N LEU A 77 -6.60 2.58 16.95
CA LEU A 77 -5.70 1.66 16.24
C LEU A 77 -4.44 1.40 17.06
N ASP A 78 -3.83 2.45 17.61
CA ASP A 78 -2.64 2.39 18.45
C ASP A 78 -2.89 1.56 19.73
N LEU A 79 -4.04 1.76 20.36
CA LEU A 79 -4.42 1.14 21.64
C LEU A 79 -5.22 -0.16 21.49
N PHE A 80 -5.42 -0.69 20.29
CA PHE A 80 -6.23 -1.88 20.01
C PHE A 80 -7.65 -1.83 20.61
N SER A 81 -8.25 -0.64 20.63
CA SER A 81 -9.59 -0.38 21.16
C SER A 81 -10.60 -0.01 20.05
N MET A 82 -10.42 -0.59 18.87
CA MET A 82 -11.20 -0.28 17.67
C MET A 82 -12.69 -0.56 17.86
N THR A 83 -13.50 0.34 17.32
CA THR A 83 -14.96 0.20 17.26
C THR A 83 -15.43 0.16 15.82
N SER A 84 -16.65 -0.32 15.60
CA SER A 84 -17.30 -0.32 14.27
C SER A 84 -17.53 1.09 13.68
N ALA A 85 -17.38 2.14 14.51
CA ALA A 85 -17.50 3.53 14.09
C ALA A 85 -16.16 4.14 13.63
N ASN A 86 -15.05 3.39 13.63
CA ASN A 86 -13.75 3.89 13.20
C ASN A 86 -13.77 4.23 11.71
N THR A 87 -13.60 5.52 11.40
CA THR A 87 -13.75 6.02 10.03
C THR A 87 -12.57 5.66 9.13
N ILE A 88 -11.38 5.34 9.68
CA ILE A 88 -10.22 4.88 8.89
C ILE A 88 -10.53 3.50 8.31
N ILE A 89 -11.09 2.61 9.14
CA ILE A 89 -11.46 1.24 8.73
C ILE A 89 -12.62 1.28 7.72
N ASP A 90 -13.66 2.10 7.98
CA ASP A 90 -14.79 2.26 7.06
C ASP A 90 -14.34 2.79 5.68
N LYS A 91 -13.49 3.83 5.67
CA LYS A 91 -12.94 4.37 4.42
C LYS A 91 -12.02 3.37 3.72
N ALA A 92 -11.23 2.59 4.47
CA ALA A 92 -10.40 1.54 3.88
C ALA A 92 -11.28 0.53 3.12
N TRP A 93 -12.34 0.04 3.74
CA TRP A 93 -13.30 -0.85 3.08
C TRP A 93 -13.91 -0.22 1.84
N SER A 94 -14.57 0.92 2.01
CA SER A 94 -15.40 1.53 0.96
C SER A 94 -14.58 2.01 -0.24
N HIS A 95 -13.39 2.60 -0.03
CA HIS A 95 -12.58 3.13 -1.14
C HIS A 95 -11.89 2.02 -1.93
N HIS A 96 -11.44 0.93 -1.29
CA HIS A 96 -10.91 -0.22 -2.03
C HIS A 96 -11.98 -0.85 -2.92
N TYR A 97 -13.22 -1.02 -2.43
CA TYR A 97 -14.31 -1.56 -3.26
C TYR A 97 -14.75 -0.61 -4.39
N LYS A 98 -14.68 0.72 -4.18
CA LYS A 98 -14.86 1.69 -5.29
C LYS A 98 -13.82 1.48 -6.38
N GLY A 99 -12.56 1.27 -6.00
CA GLY A 99 -11.48 1.00 -6.95
C GLY A 99 -11.64 -0.34 -7.67
N ILE A 100 -12.02 -1.40 -6.95
CA ILE A 100 -12.30 -2.72 -7.53
C ILE A 100 -13.45 -2.60 -8.55
N GLN A 101 -14.53 -1.91 -8.21
CA GLN A 101 -15.64 -1.67 -9.13
C GLN A 101 -15.18 -0.92 -10.40
N GLN A 102 -14.35 0.12 -10.25
CA GLN A 102 -13.82 0.85 -11.40
C GLN A 102 -12.97 -0.04 -12.30
N CYS A 103 -12.10 -0.88 -11.72
CA CYS A 103 -11.33 -1.86 -12.48
C CYS A 103 -12.26 -2.85 -13.22
N ASN A 104 -13.28 -3.36 -12.53
CA ASN A 104 -14.25 -4.29 -13.13
C ASN A 104 -15.02 -3.66 -14.32
N VAL A 105 -15.42 -2.39 -14.19
CA VAL A 105 -16.07 -1.65 -15.27
C VAL A 105 -15.17 -1.56 -16.51
N ILE A 106 -13.91 -1.17 -16.34
CA ILE A 106 -12.96 -1.05 -17.46
C ILE A 106 -12.69 -2.41 -18.09
N LEU A 107 -12.41 -3.45 -17.29
CA LEU A 107 -12.17 -4.82 -17.77
C LEU A 107 -13.37 -5.37 -18.58
N ASN A 108 -14.58 -5.05 -18.15
CA ASN A 108 -15.80 -5.51 -18.84
C ASN A 108 -16.04 -4.80 -20.19
N ARG A 109 -15.50 -3.60 -20.38
CA ARG A 109 -15.85 -2.74 -21.52
C ARG A 109 -14.73 -2.55 -22.53
N VAL A 110 -13.47 -2.73 -22.16
CA VAL A 110 -12.30 -2.41 -22.98
C VAL A 110 -12.30 -3.13 -24.35
N ASP A 111 -12.76 -4.37 -24.41
CA ASP A 111 -12.81 -5.13 -25.65
C ASP A 111 -13.81 -4.56 -26.66
N GLY A 112 -14.88 -3.93 -26.19
CA GLY A 112 -15.91 -3.31 -27.05
C GLY A 112 -15.52 -1.96 -27.65
N ILE A 113 -14.36 -1.38 -27.30
CA ILE A 113 -13.92 -0.07 -27.81
C ILE A 113 -13.31 -0.23 -29.21
N ALA A 114 -14.02 0.22 -30.23
CA ALA A 114 -13.63 0.00 -31.62
C ALA A 114 -12.46 0.89 -32.09
N ASP A 115 -12.32 2.09 -31.53
CA ASP A 115 -11.33 3.10 -31.93
C ASP A 115 -10.04 3.02 -31.07
N MET A 116 -9.76 1.88 -30.42
CA MET A 116 -8.58 1.63 -29.60
C MET A 116 -7.75 0.48 -30.19
N ALA A 117 -6.42 0.66 -30.21
CA ALA A 117 -5.50 -0.37 -30.67
C ALA A 117 -5.48 -1.57 -29.70
N GLU A 118 -5.34 -2.80 -30.23
CA GLU A 118 -5.33 -4.02 -29.41
C GLU A 118 -4.16 -4.07 -28.40
N THR A 119 -3.01 -3.47 -28.72
CA THR A 119 -1.89 -3.34 -27.79
C THR A 119 -2.24 -2.44 -26.62
N GLU A 120 -2.95 -1.34 -26.85
CA GLU A 120 -3.42 -0.44 -25.80
C GLU A 120 -4.50 -1.11 -24.93
N LYS A 121 -5.44 -1.83 -25.53
CA LYS A 121 -6.43 -2.64 -24.77
C LYS A 121 -5.75 -3.65 -23.88
N THR A 122 -4.73 -4.34 -24.38
CA THR A 122 -3.94 -5.31 -23.60
C THR A 122 -3.25 -4.65 -22.42
N ASN A 123 -2.61 -3.50 -22.62
CA ASN A 123 -1.95 -2.74 -21.55
C ASN A 123 -2.97 -2.29 -20.48
N ILE A 124 -4.10 -1.75 -20.88
CA ILE A 124 -5.18 -1.32 -19.97
C ILE A 124 -5.71 -2.50 -19.15
N LYS A 125 -5.91 -3.68 -19.77
CA LYS A 125 -6.29 -4.89 -19.02
C LYS A 125 -5.22 -5.24 -17.98
N GLY A 126 -3.96 -5.20 -18.33
CA GLY A 126 -2.85 -5.43 -17.41
C GLY A 126 -2.84 -4.44 -16.24
N GLU A 127 -3.06 -3.15 -16.52
CA GLU A 127 -3.15 -2.11 -15.49
C GLU A 127 -4.34 -2.36 -14.55
N MET A 128 -5.52 -2.68 -15.07
CA MET A 128 -6.71 -2.92 -14.24
C MET A 128 -6.60 -4.21 -13.42
N CYS A 129 -6.00 -5.27 -13.97
CA CYS A 129 -5.68 -6.48 -13.21
C CYS A 129 -4.68 -6.19 -12.09
N PHE A 130 -3.62 -5.41 -12.36
CA PHE A 130 -2.67 -5.00 -11.32
C PHE A 130 -3.36 -4.22 -10.19
N LEU A 131 -4.15 -3.20 -10.52
CA LEU A 131 -4.84 -2.38 -9.52
C LEU A 131 -5.86 -3.19 -8.71
N ARG A 132 -6.63 -4.08 -9.36
CA ARG A 132 -7.59 -4.93 -8.66
C ARG A 132 -6.88 -5.92 -7.72
N GLY A 133 -5.82 -6.55 -8.20
CA GLY A 133 -4.97 -7.43 -7.37
C GLY A 133 -4.37 -6.69 -6.17
N LEU A 134 -3.85 -5.48 -6.36
CA LEU A 134 -3.31 -4.64 -5.30
C LEU A 134 -4.38 -4.27 -4.26
N MET A 135 -5.57 -3.87 -4.69
CA MET A 135 -6.68 -3.51 -3.79
C MET A 135 -7.18 -4.71 -2.99
N TYR A 136 -7.32 -5.89 -3.62
CA TYR A 136 -7.66 -7.11 -2.90
C TYR A 136 -6.55 -7.56 -1.94
N PHE A 137 -5.29 -7.40 -2.31
CA PHE A 137 -4.18 -7.72 -1.41
C PHE A 137 -4.16 -6.82 -0.17
N ASN A 138 -4.50 -5.54 -0.32
CA ASN A 138 -4.68 -4.65 0.84
C ASN A 138 -5.88 -5.09 1.69
N LEU A 139 -7.04 -5.32 1.07
CA LEU A 139 -8.26 -5.74 1.79
C LEU A 139 -8.04 -7.03 2.59
N VAL A 140 -7.47 -8.06 1.98
CA VAL A 140 -7.31 -9.37 2.64
C VAL A 140 -6.32 -9.31 3.81
N ARG A 141 -5.29 -8.45 3.74
CA ARG A 141 -4.35 -8.24 4.85
C ARG A 141 -4.96 -7.45 6.00
N ILE A 142 -5.91 -6.54 5.72
CA ILE A 142 -6.58 -5.73 6.73
C ILE A 142 -7.76 -6.47 7.36
N PHE A 143 -8.58 -7.18 6.56
CA PHE A 143 -9.88 -7.69 6.98
C PHE A 143 -10.00 -9.23 7.00
N GLY A 144 -8.99 -9.95 6.50
CA GLY A 144 -9.09 -11.40 6.31
C GLY A 144 -10.07 -11.76 5.19
N ASP A 145 -11.11 -12.52 5.51
CA ASP A 145 -12.17 -12.86 4.56
C ASP A 145 -12.92 -11.61 4.11
N VAL A 146 -13.08 -11.43 2.79
CA VAL A 146 -13.74 -10.28 2.18
C VAL A 146 -14.65 -10.71 1.03
N GLN A 147 -15.57 -9.86 0.59
CA GLN A 147 -16.39 -10.15 -0.57
C GLN A 147 -15.54 -10.14 -1.85
N LEU A 148 -15.64 -11.19 -2.68
CA LEU A 148 -14.92 -11.28 -3.94
C LEU A 148 -15.84 -10.86 -5.09
N VAL A 149 -15.65 -9.65 -5.61
CA VAL A 149 -16.42 -9.05 -6.71
C VAL A 149 -15.49 -8.83 -7.90
N ILE A 150 -15.58 -9.68 -8.92
CA ILE A 150 -14.68 -9.68 -10.09
C ILE A 150 -15.39 -9.28 -11.40
N LYS A 151 -16.63 -8.82 -11.31
CA LYS A 151 -17.43 -8.34 -12.44
C LYS A 151 -17.98 -6.96 -12.12
N GLU A 152 -18.27 -6.19 -13.18
CA GLU A 152 -18.98 -4.94 -13.04
C GLU A 152 -20.33 -5.17 -12.36
N THR A 153 -20.61 -4.38 -11.31
CA THR A 153 -21.90 -4.37 -10.65
C THR A 153 -22.78 -3.34 -11.32
N THR A 154 -23.86 -3.79 -11.92
CA THR A 154 -24.83 -2.94 -12.62
C THR A 154 -26.12 -2.76 -11.85
N ASN A 155 -26.42 -3.65 -10.89
CA ASN A 155 -27.62 -3.61 -10.07
C ASN A 155 -27.22 -3.61 -8.58
N PRO A 156 -27.67 -2.63 -7.79
CA PRO A 156 -27.40 -2.61 -6.33
C PRO A 156 -27.88 -3.88 -5.59
N ASN A 157 -28.89 -4.57 -6.14
CA ASN A 157 -29.41 -5.80 -5.53
C ASN A 157 -28.47 -7.00 -5.70
N ASP A 158 -27.48 -6.94 -6.58
CA ASP A 158 -26.49 -8.01 -6.78
C ASP A 158 -25.63 -8.25 -5.53
N PHE A 159 -25.60 -7.30 -4.60
CA PHE A 159 -24.86 -7.39 -3.34
C PHE A 159 -25.67 -7.92 -2.15
N PHE A 160 -27.00 -7.97 -2.23
CA PHE A 160 -27.79 -8.46 -1.13
C PHE A 160 -27.57 -9.97 -0.93
N GLY A 161 -27.15 -10.34 0.29
CA GLY A 161 -26.90 -11.72 0.66
C GLY A 161 -25.52 -12.26 0.29
N GLN A 162 -24.63 -11.45 -0.27
CA GLN A 162 -23.23 -11.87 -0.47
C GLN A 162 -22.53 -12.01 0.89
N VAL A 163 -21.94 -13.17 1.09
CA VAL A 163 -21.10 -13.47 2.27
C VAL A 163 -19.64 -13.14 2.00
N ARG A 164 -18.83 -13.06 3.04
CA ARG A 164 -17.38 -12.98 2.89
C ARG A 164 -16.84 -14.25 2.23
N THR A 165 -15.98 -14.08 1.26
CA THR A 165 -15.25 -15.17 0.61
C THR A 165 -14.02 -15.50 1.45
N PRO A 166 -13.72 -16.79 1.71
CA PRO A 166 -12.51 -17.19 2.43
C PRO A 166 -11.25 -16.57 1.80
N LYS A 167 -10.36 -16.10 2.64
CA LYS A 167 -9.13 -15.41 2.21
C LYS A 167 -8.29 -16.21 1.21
N GLU A 168 -8.30 -17.53 1.32
CA GLU A 168 -7.58 -18.43 0.42
C GLU A 168 -8.08 -18.30 -1.04
N GLU A 169 -9.40 -18.15 -1.23
CA GLU A 169 -10.00 -17.94 -2.55
C GLU A 169 -9.72 -16.50 -3.05
N VAL A 170 -9.72 -15.52 -2.16
CA VAL A 170 -9.33 -14.15 -2.50
C VAL A 170 -7.87 -14.11 -2.95
N TYR A 171 -6.95 -14.80 -2.27
CA TYR A 171 -5.55 -14.92 -2.69
C TYR A 171 -5.40 -15.59 -4.05
N LYS A 172 -6.18 -16.61 -4.38
CA LYS A 172 -6.17 -17.22 -5.72
C LYS A 172 -6.52 -16.19 -6.81
N GLN A 173 -7.52 -15.35 -6.56
CA GLN A 173 -7.88 -14.29 -7.50
C GLN A 173 -6.79 -13.21 -7.61
N ILE A 174 -6.16 -12.82 -6.48
CA ILE A 174 -5.03 -11.87 -6.48
C ILE A 174 -3.88 -12.41 -7.34
N VAL A 175 -3.51 -13.67 -7.15
CA VAL A 175 -2.46 -14.32 -7.94
C VAL A 175 -2.82 -14.37 -9.42
N GLN A 176 -4.08 -14.69 -9.76
CA GLN A 176 -4.54 -14.68 -11.15
C GLN A 176 -4.44 -13.29 -11.76
N ASP A 177 -4.99 -12.27 -11.10
CA ASP A 177 -4.96 -10.88 -11.58
C ASP A 177 -3.52 -10.39 -11.80
N LEU A 178 -2.63 -10.65 -10.85
CA LEU A 178 -1.24 -10.19 -10.95
C LEU A 178 -0.43 -11.00 -11.99
N THR A 179 -0.76 -12.27 -12.21
CA THR A 179 -0.15 -13.08 -13.27
C THR A 179 -0.58 -12.58 -14.65
N ASP A 180 -1.85 -12.25 -14.81
CA ASP A 180 -2.39 -11.66 -16.03
C ASP A 180 -1.76 -10.27 -16.27
N ALA A 181 -1.64 -9.45 -15.21
CA ALA A 181 -0.95 -8.17 -15.27
C ALA A 181 0.52 -8.33 -15.71
N PHE A 182 1.26 -9.26 -15.13
CA PHE A 182 2.65 -9.54 -15.51
C PHE A 182 2.79 -9.95 -16.98
N ALA A 183 1.84 -10.71 -17.52
CA ALA A 183 1.84 -11.11 -18.91
C ALA A 183 1.51 -9.95 -19.87
N MET A 184 0.61 -9.06 -19.49
CA MET A 184 0.04 -8.02 -20.36
C MET A 184 0.75 -6.67 -20.27
N LEU A 185 1.36 -6.32 -19.13
CA LEU A 185 1.99 -5.01 -18.93
C LEU A 185 3.29 -4.87 -19.73
N PRO A 186 3.65 -3.65 -20.17
CA PRO A 186 4.94 -3.36 -20.79
C PRO A 186 6.07 -3.40 -19.77
N ASP A 187 7.31 -3.55 -20.27
CA ASP A 187 8.52 -3.57 -19.42
C ASP A 187 8.78 -2.21 -18.72
N ALA A 188 8.40 -1.11 -19.37
CA ALA A 188 8.44 0.22 -18.78
C ALA A 188 7.05 0.85 -18.78
N PRO A 189 6.68 1.65 -17.77
CA PRO A 189 5.37 2.28 -17.71
C PRO A 189 5.21 3.33 -18.84
N ALA A 190 4.01 3.46 -19.37
CA ALA A 190 3.70 4.47 -20.38
C ALA A 190 3.85 5.90 -19.83
N GLU A 191 3.53 6.09 -18.56
CA GLU A 191 3.59 7.35 -17.82
C GLU A 191 4.03 7.09 -16.38
N LYS A 192 4.60 8.08 -15.71
CA LYS A 192 4.93 7.99 -14.27
C LYS A 192 3.66 7.69 -13.47
N GLY A 193 3.78 6.80 -12.48
CA GLY A 193 2.65 6.37 -11.65
C GLY A 193 1.77 5.27 -12.27
N LYS A 194 2.00 4.89 -13.53
CA LYS A 194 1.35 3.73 -14.15
C LYS A 194 2.11 2.44 -13.82
N ALA A 195 1.38 1.33 -13.73
CA ALA A 195 1.97 0.03 -13.50
C ALA A 195 2.75 -0.47 -14.72
N ALA A 196 3.89 -1.12 -14.48
CA ALA A 196 4.67 -1.83 -15.47
C ALA A 196 4.90 -3.28 -15.02
N LYS A 197 5.47 -4.09 -15.89
CA LYS A 197 5.72 -5.52 -15.61
C LYS A 197 6.53 -5.75 -14.33
N GLY A 198 7.53 -4.89 -14.06
CA GLY A 198 8.30 -4.95 -12.82
C GLY A 198 7.46 -4.73 -11.56
N ALA A 199 6.43 -3.89 -11.61
CA ALA A 199 5.50 -3.70 -10.49
C ALA A 199 4.63 -4.95 -10.25
N ALA A 200 4.13 -5.58 -11.31
CA ALA A 200 3.38 -6.83 -11.20
C ALA A 200 4.25 -7.96 -10.64
N ALA A 201 5.51 -8.08 -11.09
CA ALA A 201 6.46 -9.05 -10.57
C ALA A 201 6.76 -8.83 -9.08
N ALA A 202 7.06 -7.59 -8.68
CA ALA A 202 7.35 -7.26 -7.28
C ALA A 202 6.15 -7.56 -6.37
N LEU A 203 4.94 -7.22 -6.80
CA LEU A 203 3.73 -7.49 -6.02
C LEU A 203 3.40 -8.99 -5.96
N LEU A 204 3.55 -9.74 -7.05
CA LEU A 204 3.44 -11.22 -7.05
C LEU A 204 4.42 -11.85 -6.08
N GLY A 205 5.69 -11.44 -6.12
CA GLY A 205 6.69 -11.92 -5.17
C GLY A 205 6.28 -11.67 -3.72
N LYS A 206 5.75 -10.48 -3.43
CA LYS A 206 5.25 -10.12 -2.09
C LYS A 206 4.01 -10.92 -1.66
N VAL A 207 3.09 -11.18 -2.58
CA VAL A 207 1.92 -12.04 -2.33
C VAL A 207 2.36 -13.46 -2.01
N TYR A 208 3.25 -14.05 -2.82
CA TYR A 208 3.76 -15.41 -2.58
C TYR A 208 4.57 -15.50 -1.28
N LEU A 209 5.37 -14.47 -0.94
CA LEU A 209 6.04 -14.40 0.36
C LEU A 209 5.02 -14.43 1.52
N THR A 210 3.91 -13.68 1.39
CA THR A 210 2.83 -13.68 2.39
C THR A 210 2.18 -15.04 2.53
N LEU A 211 2.05 -15.78 1.42
CA LEU A 211 1.54 -17.16 1.38
C LEU A 211 2.56 -18.21 1.80
N LYS A 212 3.82 -17.81 2.08
CA LYS A 212 4.97 -18.70 2.37
C LYS A 212 5.32 -19.65 1.21
N ASP A 213 4.93 -19.29 -0.01
CA ASP A 213 5.36 -19.97 -1.23
C ASP A 213 6.67 -19.33 -1.72
N TYR A 214 7.75 -19.71 -1.10
CA TYR A 214 9.07 -19.10 -1.32
C TYR A 214 9.63 -19.39 -2.72
N ASP A 215 9.25 -20.49 -3.36
CA ASP A 215 9.68 -20.82 -4.72
C ASP A 215 9.08 -19.86 -5.75
N ASN A 216 7.78 -19.66 -5.71
CA ASN A 216 7.13 -18.68 -6.57
C ASN A 216 7.50 -17.24 -6.19
N SER A 217 7.70 -16.93 -4.92
CA SER A 217 8.20 -15.64 -4.48
C SER A 217 9.55 -15.32 -5.12
N LEU A 218 10.55 -16.21 -4.99
CA LEU A 218 11.87 -16.07 -5.62
C LEU A 218 11.76 -15.89 -7.14
N LYS A 219 10.96 -16.72 -7.80
CA LYS A 219 10.77 -16.64 -9.26
C LYS A 219 10.39 -15.22 -9.71
N TYR A 220 9.40 -14.61 -9.08
CA TYR A 220 8.91 -13.29 -9.51
C TYR A 220 9.79 -12.15 -8.99
N LEU A 221 10.37 -12.26 -7.80
CA LEU A 221 11.30 -11.25 -7.28
C LEU A 221 12.58 -11.17 -8.12
N GLN A 222 13.11 -12.29 -8.60
CA GLN A 222 14.26 -12.32 -9.51
C GLN A 222 13.93 -11.70 -10.88
N GLU A 223 12.68 -11.82 -11.37
CA GLU A 223 12.28 -11.10 -12.59
C GLU A 223 12.40 -9.58 -12.44
N VAL A 224 12.18 -9.04 -11.22
CA VAL A 224 12.29 -7.59 -10.98
C VAL A 224 13.69 -7.06 -11.29
N GLU A 225 14.74 -7.84 -11.05
CA GLU A 225 16.14 -7.46 -11.31
C GLU A 225 16.41 -7.15 -12.80
N ARG A 226 15.55 -7.64 -13.72
CA ARG A 226 15.70 -7.45 -15.17
C ARG A 226 15.19 -6.11 -15.67
N PHE A 227 14.44 -5.36 -14.85
CA PHE A 227 13.78 -4.10 -15.25
C PHE A 227 14.60 -2.85 -14.91
N GLY A 228 15.86 -3.01 -14.47
CA GLY A 228 16.80 -1.90 -14.26
C GLY A 228 16.57 -1.08 -13.00
N TYR A 229 15.79 -1.56 -12.05
CA TYR A 229 15.69 -0.94 -10.73
C TYR A 229 17.00 -1.08 -9.96
N ALA A 230 17.33 -0.10 -9.13
CA ALA A 230 18.56 -0.11 -8.35
C ALA A 230 18.41 0.72 -7.07
N LEU A 231 19.15 0.34 -6.03
CA LEU A 231 19.26 1.17 -4.84
C LEU A 231 19.88 2.53 -5.19
N LEU A 232 19.40 3.59 -4.57
CA LEU A 232 20.06 4.88 -4.55
C LEU A 232 21.18 4.88 -3.50
N ASP A 233 22.27 5.59 -3.77
CA ASP A 233 23.43 5.64 -2.87
C ASP A 233 23.09 6.33 -1.53
N GLU A 234 22.23 7.34 -1.60
CA GLU A 234 21.78 8.09 -0.42
C GLU A 234 20.31 7.82 -0.11
N PRO A 235 20.00 7.31 1.09
CA PRO A 235 18.62 7.04 1.52
C PRO A 235 17.70 8.27 1.48
N ALA A 236 18.24 9.47 1.64
CA ALA A 236 17.47 10.72 1.60
C ALA A 236 16.88 11.01 0.21
N ASP A 237 17.57 10.59 -0.86
CA ASP A 237 17.19 10.87 -2.24
C ASP A 237 15.99 10.06 -2.71
N ILE A 238 15.66 8.97 -1.99
CA ILE A 238 14.50 8.10 -2.29
C ILE A 238 13.19 8.90 -2.15
N PHE A 239 13.12 9.74 -1.11
CA PHE A 239 11.93 10.49 -0.70
C PHE A 239 12.01 11.98 -1.06
N ASP A 240 12.97 12.37 -1.91
CA ASP A 240 13.07 13.74 -2.41
C ASP A 240 11.95 14.00 -3.42
N VAL A 241 11.15 15.02 -3.15
CA VAL A 241 10.02 15.45 -4.01
C VAL A 241 10.47 15.93 -5.40
N ASN A 242 11.74 16.31 -5.55
CA ASN A 242 12.34 16.67 -6.83
C ASN A 242 12.90 15.45 -7.60
N ASN A 243 12.93 14.27 -6.96
CA ASN A 243 13.46 13.03 -7.52
C ASN A 243 12.38 11.92 -7.60
N LYS A 244 11.11 12.31 -7.80
CA LYS A 244 9.98 11.36 -7.91
C LYS A 244 10.17 10.36 -9.05
N GLY A 245 9.79 9.11 -8.82
CA GLY A 245 9.94 8.04 -9.80
C GLY A 245 11.40 7.74 -10.12
N ASN A 246 12.29 7.87 -9.12
CA ASN A 246 13.69 7.47 -9.23
C ASN A 246 13.84 5.97 -9.43
N LYS A 247 15.05 5.50 -9.74
CA LYS A 247 15.29 4.09 -10.10
C LYS A 247 15.12 3.08 -8.95
N GLU A 248 14.95 3.52 -7.70
CA GLU A 248 14.60 2.64 -6.61
C GLU A 248 13.06 2.42 -6.49
N VAL A 249 12.25 3.36 -7.00
CA VAL A 249 10.79 3.29 -6.98
C VAL A 249 10.28 2.36 -8.07
N ILE A 250 9.56 1.32 -7.70
CA ILE A 250 8.93 0.37 -8.62
C ILE A 250 7.49 0.78 -8.92
N PHE A 251 6.76 1.20 -7.90
CA PHE A 251 5.40 1.73 -8.02
C PHE A 251 5.10 2.69 -6.88
N ASP A 252 4.57 3.86 -7.21
CA ASP A 252 4.17 4.89 -6.25
C ASP A 252 2.85 5.55 -6.66
N VAL A 253 2.15 6.09 -5.68
CA VAL A 253 0.95 6.92 -5.88
C VAL A 253 1.39 8.37 -5.97
N GLN A 254 1.05 9.01 -7.10
CA GLN A 254 1.45 10.38 -7.40
C GLN A 254 0.63 11.38 -6.58
N PHE A 255 1.30 12.40 -6.03
CA PHE A 255 0.68 13.56 -5.39
C PHE A 255 1.42 14.81 -5.82
N GLU A 256 0.72 15.93 -6.00
CA GLU A 256 1.33 17.19 -6.40
C GLU A 256 0.68 18.36 -5.64
N SER A 257 1.50 19.18 -4.97
CA SER A 257 1.00 20.35 -4.23
C SER A 257 0.79 21.54 -5.16
N GLY A 258 -0.21 22.39 -4.82
CA GLY A 258 -0.51 23.62 -5.55
C GLY A 258 -1.29 23.43 -6.86
N VAL A 259 -1.75 22.21 -7.14
CA VAL A 259 -2.47 21.89 -8.38
C VAL A 259 -3.97 21.73 -8.10
N ASN A 260 -4.82 22.06 -9.08
CA ASN A 260 -6.28 21.93 -9.01
C ASN A 260 -6.91 22.51 -7.72
N GLY A 261 -6.46 23.67 -7.27
CA GLY A 261 -6.97 24.27 -6.03
C GLY A 261 -6.60 23.48 -4.76
N ASN A 262 -5.41 22.86 -4.76
CA ASN A 262 -4.86 22.01 -3.70
C ASN A 262 -5.63 20.68 -3.51
N SER A 263 -6.19 20.12 -4.57
CA SER A 263 -6.91 18.85 -4.51
C SER A 263 -6.06 17.64 -4.94
N GLU A 264 -4.86 17.88 -5.48
CA GLU A 264 -3.91 16.84 -5.91
C GLU A 264 -2.82 16.53 -4.88
N GLY A 265 -2.81 17.26 -3.75
CA GLY A 265 -1.88 17.06 -2.64
C GLY A 265 -2.39 16.06 -1.63
N SER A 266 -1.44 15.50 -0.84
CA SER A 266 -1.70 14.55 0.25
C SER A 266 -1.71 15.23 1.62
N ARG A 267 -2.60 14.78 2.50
CA ARG A 267 -2.61 15.18 3.91
C ARG A 267 -1.65 14.36 4.79
N ALA A 268 -0.94 13.38 4.23
CA ALA A 268 -0.08 12.51 5.02
C ALA A 268 1.00 13.28 5.80
N PHE A 269 1.62 14.30 5.20
CA PHE A 269 2.58 15.14 5.91
C PHE A 269 1.94 15.84 7.12
N GLN A 270 0.75 16.45 6.95
CA GLN A 270 0.01 17.09 8.04
C GLN A 270 -0.30 16.11 9.17
N LYS A 271 -0.85 14.96 8.81
CA LYS A 271 -1.30 13.93 9.76
C LYS A 271 -0.14 13.34 10.55
N PHE A 272 1.00 13.08 9.90
CA PHE A 272 2.13 12.33 10.47
C PHE A 272 3.32 13.22 10.88
N SER A 273 3.12 14.52 10.93
CA SER A 273 4.09 15.44 11.55
C SER A 273 3.79 15.61 13.05
N PRO A 274 4.83 15.65 13.92
CA PRO A 274 4.64 15.88 15.35
C PRO A 274 3.87 17.17 15.63
N SER A 275 2.95 17.12 16.57
CA SER A 275 2.12 18.26 16.96
C SER A 275 2.98 19.47 17.35
N GLY A 276 2.63 20.64 16.83
CA GLY A 276 3.35 21.90 17.11
C GLY A 276 4.67 22.11 16.34
N THR A 277 5.07 21.22 15.43
CA THR A 277 6.27 21.41 14.58
C THR A 277 6.01 22.39 13.45
N VAL A 278 4.87 22.24 12.80
CA VAL A 278 4.33 23.17 11.81
C VAL A 278 2.89 23.48 12.17
N SER A 279 2.40 24.65 11.77
CA SER A 279 0.99 25.04 12.03
C SER A 279 0.06 24.04 11.35
N GLY A 280 -0.81 23.41 12.15
CA GLY A 280 -1.77 22.39 11.68
C GLY A 280 -1.26 20.95 11.64
N ALA A 281 -0.04 20.66 12.10
CA ALA A 281 0.44 19.29 12.29
C ALA A 281 -0.38 18.55 13.37
N LEU A 282 -0.69 17.27 13.14
CA LEU A 282 -1.67 16.53 13.93
C LEU A 282 -1.10 15.41 14.81
N GLY A 283 0.15 14.99 14.64
CA GLY A 283 0.84 14.10 15.57
C GLY A 283 0.41 12.64 15.53
N HIS A 284 -0.14 12.18 14.40
CA HIS A 284 -0.53 10.78 14.24
C HIS A 284 0.58 9.92 13.63
N ASN A 285 0.57 8.60 13.89
CA ASN A 285 1.47 7.61 13.29
C ASN A 285 2.96 8.00 13.34
N LEU A 286 3.40 8.52 14.49
CA LEU A 286 4.78 8.98 14.70
C LEU A 286 5.71 7.82 15.04
N PRO A 287 6.98 7.82 14.57
CA PRO A 287 7.97 6.83 14.99
C PRO A 287 8.16 6.79 16.51
N THR A 288 8.24 5.60 17.07
CA THR A 288 8.58 5.41 18.49
C THR A 288 10.05 5.73 18.77
N LYS A 289 10.36 6.09 20.03
CA LYS A 289 11.76 6.22 20.47
C LYS A 289 12.52 4.90 20.36
N GLU A 290 11.80 3.78 20.50
CA GLU A 290 12.37 2.44 20.34
C GLU A 290 12.88 2.23 18.92
N VAL A 291 12.04 2.43 17.91
CA VAL A 291 12.46 2.23 16.51
C VAL A 291 13.58 3.20 16.10
N TYR A 292 13.52 4.46 16.57
CA TYR A 292 14.61 5.41 16.34
C TYR A 292 15.93 4.96 16.98
N GLY A 293 15.88 4.35 18.17
CA GLY A 293 17.03 3.82 18.89
C GLY A 293 17.69 2.61 18.23
N LEU A 294 17.04 1.95 17.27
CA LEU A 294 17.64 0.85 16.51
C LEU A 294 18.71 1.32 15.50
N PHE A 295 18.75 2.61 15.19
CA PHE A 295 19.70 3.16 14.24
C PHE A 295 20.97 3.65 14.94
N ALA A 296 22.12 3.09 14.55
CA ALA A 296 23.40 3.60 14.97
C ALA A 296 23.64 5.03 14.47
N ASP A 297 24.55 5.76 15.09
CA ASP A 297 24.79 7.17 14.71
C ASP A 297 25.41 7.33 13.31
N ASN A 298 26.09 6.30 12.83
CA ASN A 298 26.65 6.25 11.48
C ASN A 298 25.66 5.67 10.43
N ASP A 299 24.47 5.21 10.83
CA ASP A 299 23.45 4.76 9.87
C ASP A 299 22.86 5.96 9.13
N LYS A 300 23.15 6.09 7.83
CA LYS A 300 22.69 7.19 6.99
C LYS A 300 21.17 7.39 7.03
N ARG A 301 20.41 6.33 7.27
CA ARG A 301 18.95 6.37 7.35
C ARG A 301 18.44 7.12 8.57
N LYS A 302 19.24 7.18 9.66
CA LYS A 302 18.82 7.88 10.88
C LYS A 302 18.46 9.33 10.63
N SER A 303 19.29 10.04 9.88
CA SER A 303 19.05 11.44 9.51
C SER A 303 18.10 11.61 8.30
N ALA A 304 18.03 10.58 7.42
CA ALA A 304 17.20 10.62 6.22
C ALA A 304 15.72 10.31 6.53
N TYR A 305 15.46 9.36 7.44
CA TYR A 305 14.13 8.82 7.71
C TYR A 305 13.41 9.50 8.88
N PHE A 306 14.15 10.24 9.72
CA PHE A 306 13.58 10.85 10.92
C PHE A 306 13.89 12.34 11.02
N ILE A 307 12.98 13.06 11.65
CA ILE A 307 13.18 14.40 12.18
C ILE A 307 12.99 14.34 13.69
N VAL A 308 13.83 15.03 14.45
CA VAL A 308 13.72 15.11 15.91
C VAL A 308 13.37 16.53 16.29
N THR A 309 12.25 16.73 16.96
CA THR A 309 11.82 18.05 17.43
C THR A 309 12.67 18.53 18.60
N LYS A 310 12.61 19.83 18.92
CA LYS A 310 13.29 20.40 20.10
C LYS A 310 12.87 19.71 21.42
N ASN A 311 11.65 19.17 21.48
CA ASN A 311 11.11 18.47 22.63
C ASN A 311 11.41 16.95 22.62
N GLY A 312 12.18 16.47 21.64
CA GLY A 312 12.57 15.08 21.54
C GLY A 312 11.46 14.15 20.99
N VAL A 313 10.39 14.71 20.40
CA VAL A 313 9.41 13.93 19.64
C VAL A 313 10.00 13.61 18.28
N ILE A 314 9.81 12.37 17.82
CA ILE A 314 10.35 11.88 16.55
C ILE A 314 9.24 11.90 15.52
N GLY A 315 9.51 12.51 14.37
CA GLY A 315 8.63 12.50 13.20
C GLY A 315 9.28 11.79 12.03
N THR A 316 8.49 11.41 11.03
CA THR A 316 9.02 10.83 9.80
C THR A 316 9.69 11.90 8.93
N GLY A 317 10.88 11.59 8.41
CA GLY A 317 11.59 12.38 7.40
C GLY A 317 11.25 11.97 5.97
N LYS A 318 10.45 10.89 5.79
CA LYS A 318 10.09 10.37 4.46
C LYS A 318 8.99 11.17 3.75
N LEU A 319 8.23 11.97 4.50
CA LEU A 319 7.25 12.91 3.98
C LEU A 319 7.78 14.33 4.11
N LYS A 320 7.60 15.17 3.10
CA LYS A 320 8.14 16.53 3.07
C LYS A 320 7.03 17.57 3.02
N GLN A 321 7.24 18.71 3.70
CA GLN A 321 6.42 19.87 3.47
C GLN A 321 6.80 20.51 2.13
N THR A 322 5.88 20.53 1.19
CA THR A 322 6.10 21.04 -0.17
C THR A 322 5.30 22.31 -0.48
N SER A 323 4.36 22.65 0.39
CA SER A 323 3.46 23.79 0.26
C SER A 323 3.32 24.53 1.59
N ALA A 324 2.95 25.81 1.53
CA ALA A 324 2.55 26.59 2.70
C ALA A 324 1.24 26.04 3.33
N THR A 325 0.41 25.39 2.51
CA THR A 325 -0.79 24.67 2.97
C THR A 325 -0.39 23.27 3.41
N VAL A 326 -0.23 23.05 4.70
CA VAL A 326 0.28 21.81 5.29
C VAL A 326 -0.51 20.55 4.89
N ALA A 327 -1.80 20.71 4.56
CA ALA A 327 -2.69 19.64 4.11
C ALA A 327 -2.58 19.34 2.60
N ASP A 328 -1.67 20.03 1.90
CA ASP A 328 -1.45 19.91 0.46
C ASP A 328 0.00 19.48 0.20
N GLY A 329 0.35 18.28 0.60
CA GLY A 329 1.69 17.69 0.48
C GLY A 329 1.93 17.06 -0.89
N GLY A 330 3.08 17.37 -1.52
CA GLY A 330 3.47 16.81 -2.82
C GLY A 330 4.36 15.57 -2.73
N SER A 331 4.54 14.96 -1.57
CA SER A 331 5.29 13.70 -1.47
C SER A 331 4.47 12.54 -2.02
N ASN A 332 5.03 11.81 -3.00
CA ASN A 332 4.44 10.56 -3.46
C ASN A 332 4.44 9.52 -2.34
N ILE A 333 3.49 8.61 -2.38
CA ILE A 333 3.46 7.46 -1.48
C ILE A 333 4.01 6.24 -2.22
N ILE A 334 5.19 5.78 -1.81
CA ILE A 334 5.84 4.62 -2.41
C ILE A 334 5.13 3.35 -1.93
N VAL A 335 4.67 2.53 -2.87
CA VAL A 335 3.96 1.26 -2.61
C VAL A 335 4.92 0.07 -2.73
N LEU A 336 5.79 0.11 -3.74
CA LEU A 336 6.80 -0.91 -4.04
C LEU A 336 8.12 -0.25 -4.38
N ARG A 337 9.21 -0.68 -3.74
CA ARG A 337 10.56 -0.22 -4.04
C ARG A 337 11.59 -1.33 -3.98
N TYR A 338 12.70 -1.13 -4.64
CA TYR A 338 13.70 -2.16 -4.86
C TYR A 338 14.35 -2.68 -3.57
N ALA A 339 14.50 -1.83 -2.55
CA ALA A 339 15.01 -2.29 -1.25
C ALA A 339 14.07 -3.33 -0.58
N ASP A 340 12.74 -3.19 -0.72
CA ASP A 340 11.80 -4.21 -0.23
C ASP A 340 11.96 -5.52 -1.01
N VAL A 341 12.19 -5.46 -2.34
CA VAL A 341 12.46 -6.63 -3.18
C VAL A 341 13.72 -7.38 -2.70
N LEU A 342 14.81 -6.64 -2.44
CA LEU A 342 16.06 -7.25 -1.96
C LEU A 342 15.90 -7.92 -0.59
N LEU A 343 15.17 -7.29 0.32
CA LEU A 343 14.88 -7.87 1.64
C LEU A 343 13.93 -9.07 1.56
N MET A 344 12.98 -9.08 0.62
CA MET A 344 12.13 -10.25 0.36
C MET A 344 12.94 -11.40 -0.25
N LEU A 345 13.89 -11.12 -1.15
CA LEU A 345 14.84 -12.11 -1.68
C LEU A 345 15.69 -12.70 -0.55
N ALA A 346 16.27 -11.85 0.31
CA ALA A 346 17.02 -12.30 1.47
C ALA A 346 16.21 -13.24 2.37
N GLU A 347 14.94 -12.89 2.64
CA GLU A 347 14.04 -13.71 3.46
C GLU A 347 13.73 -15.05 2.78
N CYS A 348 13.38 -15.05 1.49
CA CYS A 348 13.10 -16.29 0.75
C CYS A 348 14.29 -17.23 0.75
N TYR A 349 15.51 -16.72 0.55
CA TYR A 349 16.72 -17.55 0.62
C TYR A 349 16.97 -18.10 2.03
N ALA A 350 16.74 -17.29 3.07
CA ALA A 350 16.84 -17.74 4.46
C ALA A 350 15.83 -18.84 4.80
N GLU A 351 14.61 -18.73 4.28
CA GLU A 351 13.56 -19.76 4.46
C GLU A 351 13.85 -21.07 3.70
N LYS A 352 14.71 -21.01 2.69
CA LYS A 352 15.20 -22.16 1.93
C LYS A 352 16.58 -22.63 2.39
N ASP A 353 17.06 -22.17 3.53
CA ASP A 353 18.35 -22.50 4.12
C ASP A 353 19.58 -22.11 3.27
N ASP A 354 19.40 -21.25 2.24
CA ASP A 354 20.51 -20.65 1.49
C ASP A 354 21.01 -19.39 2.20
N VAL A 355 21.68 -19.58 3.33
CA VAL A 355 22.16 -18.50 4.18
C VAL A 355 23.21 -17.64 3.46
N SER A 356 23.94 -18.18 2.51
CA SER A 356 24.94 -17.43 1.73
C SER A 356 24.30 -16.35 0.88
N LYS A 357 23.31 -16.73 0.07
CA LYS A 357 22.55 -15.77 -0.75
C LYS A 357 21.73 -14.81 0.10
N SER A 358 21.22 -15.27 1.22
CA SER A 358 20.50 -14.43 2.15
C SER A 358 21.39 -13.28 2.68
N ASN A 359 22.63 -13.57 3.10
CA ASN A 359 23.61 -12.55 3.50
C ASN A 359 23.94 -11.60 2.34
N GLU A 360 24.09 -12.11 1.12
CA GLU A 360 24.40 -11.30 -0.06
C GLU A 360 23.35 -10.19 -0.24
N TYR A 361 22.06 -10.54 -0.31
CA TYR A 361 20.98 -9.56 -0.49
C TYR A 361 20.80 -8.63 0.70
N LEU A 362 20.90 -9.14 1.93
CA LEU A 362 20.84 -8.33 3.15
C LEU A 362 21.95 -7.28 3.20
N ASN A 363 23.16 -7.66 2.83
CA ASN A 363 24.33 -6.77 2.86
C ASN A 363 24.27 -5.65 1.80
N LEU A 364 23.52 -5.81 0.73
CA LEU A 364 23.26 -4.68 -0.20
C LEU A 364 22.58 -3.51 0.53
N ILE A 365 21.60 -3.81 1.39
CA ILE A 365 20.89 -2.79 2.18
C ILE A 365 21.81 -2.20 3.26
N LYS A 366 22.53 -3.03 3.99
CA LYS A 366 23.44 -2.58 5.04
C LYS A 366 24.57 -1.68 4.49
N LYS A 367 25.16 -2.08 3.37
CA LYS A 367 26.19 -1.30 2.68
C LYS A 367 25.66 0.08 2.24
N ARG A 368 24.46 0.13 1.62
CA ARG A 368 23.84 1.40 1.25
C ARG A 368 23.58 2.28 2.47
N ALA A 369 23.17 1.69 3.60
CA ALA A 369 22.94 2.38 4.85
C ALA A 369 24.23 2.88 5.54
N GLY A 370 25.42 2.47 5.07
CA GLY A 370 26.71 2.83 5.66
C GLY A 370 27.00 2.12 6.98
N ILE A 371 26.38 0.96 7.20
CA ILE A 371 26.59 0.13 8.40
C ILE A 371 27.36 -1.15 8.05
N GLU A 372 27.88 -1.80 9.07
CA GLU A 372 28.68 -3.02 8.92
C GLU A 372 27.89 -4.15 8.27
N GLU A 373 28.52 -4.81 7.31
CA GLU A 373 28.01 -6.02 6.67
C GLU A 373 28.07 -7.21 7.65
N VAL A 374 27.16 -8.15 7.52
CA VAL A 374 27.09 -9.34 8.37
C VAL A 374 27.46 -10.60 7.61
N SER A 375 27.98 -11.61 8.35
CA SER A 375 28.22 -12.95 7.83
C SER A 375 27.67 -13.96 8.84
N ILE A 376 26.36 -14.20 8.75
CA ILE A 376 25.63 -15.06 9.67
C ILE A 376 25.53 -16.44 9.04
N GLY A 377 25.99 -17.47 9.76
CA GLY A 377 25.95 -18.86 9.30
C GLY A 377 24.72 -19.65 9.76
N ASP A 378 23.97 -19.12 10.72
CA ASP A 378 22.78 -19.75 11.30
C ASP A 378 21.49 -19.24 10.62
N ALA A 379 20.65 -20.18 10.14
CA ALA A 379 19.42 -19.85 9.43
C ALA A 379 18.38 -19.13 10.31
N THR A 380 18.35 -19.35 11.61
CA THR A 380 17.43 -18.66 12.52
C THR A 380 17.90 -17.23 12.78
N LEU A 381 19.17 -17.06 13.07
CA LEU A 381 19.75 -15.74 13.35
C LEU A 381 19.67 -14.82 12.12
N ILE A 382 19.86 -15.34 10.90
CA ILE A 382 19.75 -14.49 9.71
C ILE A 382 18.32 -14.04 9.47
N LYS A 383 17.30 -14.88 9.75
CA LYS A 383 15.88 -14.50 9.66
C LYS A 383 15.54 -13.38 10.64
N GLU A 384 16.09 -13.44 11.86
CA GLU A 384 15.93 -12.38 12.86
C GLU A 384 16.58 -11.07 12.40
N GLU A 385 17.79 -11.15 11.83
CA GLU A 385 18.49 -9.96 11.30
C GLU A 385 17.78 -9.35 10.11
N ILE A 386 17.25 -10.17 9.19
CA ILE A 386 16.43 -9.68 8.07
C ILE A 386 15.17 -9.00 8.58
N ALA A 387 14.47 -9.58 9.55
CA ALA A 387 13.28 -8.98 10.14
C ALA A 387 13.58 -7.62 10.79
N LEU A 388 14.74 -7.50 11.46
CA LEU A 388 15.22 -6.25 12.04
C LEU A 388 15.57 -5.23 10.94
N GLU A 389 16.26 -5.66 9.88
CA GLU A 389 16.65 -4.78 8.79
C GLU A 389 15.42 -4.29 8.00
N ARG A 390 14.41 -5.16 7.78
CA ARG A 390 13.11 -4.77 7.21
C ARG A 390 12.41 -3.72 8.08
N ARG A 391 12.38 -3.94 9.41
CA ARG A 391 11.81 -2.98 10.38
C ARG A 391 12.45 -1.61 10.26
N LYS A 392 13.79 -1.55 10.12
CA LYS A 392 14.55 -0.30 9.96
C LYS A 392 14.32 0.34 8.59
N GLU A 393 14.47 -0.45 7.54
CA GLU A 393 14.42 0.05 6.16
C GLU A 393 13.04 0.62 5.79
N LEU A 394 11.98 -0.08 6.17
CA LEU A 394 10.61 0.19 5.73
C LEU A 394 9.77 0.97 6.77
N VAL A 395 10.38 1.50 7.82
CA VAL A 395 9.66 2.28 8.85
C VAL A 395 8.85 3.41 8.24
N ASN A 396 7.62 3.60 8.70
CA ASN A 396 6.64 4.59 8.20
C ASN A 396 6.20 4.42 6.73
N GLU A 397 6.39 3.22 6.14
CA GLU A 397 5.88 2.91 4.80
C GLU A 397 4.68 1.95 4.81
N GLY A 398 4.11 1.64 5.99
CA GLY A 398 2.92 0.80 6.14
C GLY A 398 3.20 -0.70 6.00
N HIS A 399 4.37 -1.17 6.43
CA HIS A 399 4.79 -2.57 6.29
C HIS A 399 4.79 -3.37 7.60
N ARG A 400 5.18 -2.76 8.73
CA ARG A 400 5.53 -3.47 9.96
C ARG A 400 4.42 -4.38 10.47
N TRP A 401 3.18 -3.88 10.53
CA TRP A 401 2.05 -4.66 11.03
C TRP A 401 1.78 -5.90 10.18
N PHE A 402 1.79 -5.75 8.86
CA PHE A 402 1.60 -6.86 7.94
C PHE A 402 2.74 -7.88 7.98
N ASP A 403 3.99 -7.43 8.21
CA ASP A 403 5.14 -8.32 8.42
C ASP A 403 4.96 -9.13 9.70
N LEU A 404 4.53 -8.52 10.80
CA LEU A 404 4.24 -9.21 12.06
C LEU A 404 3.14 -10.25 11.93
N ILE A 405 2.07 -9.95 11.18
CA ILE A 405 0.96 -10.89 10.95
C ILE A 405 1.42 -12.09 10.12
N ARG A 406 2.03 -11.86 8.93
CA ARG A 406 2.41 -12.95 8.02
C ARG A 406 3.45 -13.88 8.62
N THR A 407 4.32 -13.37 9.48
CA THR A 407 5.34 -14.17 10.21
C THR A 407 4.81 -14.81 11.49
N GLY A 408 3.57 -14.49 11.91
CA GLY A 408 2.97 -15.00 13.15
C GLY A 408 3.54 -14.39 14.43
N LYS A 409 4.25 -13.26 14.33
CA LYS A 409 4.93 -12.60 15.45
C LYS A 409 4.12 -11.48 16.12
N ALA A 410 2.94 -11.13 15.60
CA ALA A 410 2.16 -9.99 16.06
C ALA A 410 1.86 -10.04 17.56
N VAL A 411 1.33 -11.16 18.05
CA VAL A 411 0.95 -11.33 19.47
C VAL A 411 2.18 -11.26 20.39
N GLU A 412 3.25 -11.96 20.04
CA GLU A 412 4.49 -11.99 20.81
C GLU A 412 5.11 -10.58 20.94
N VAL A 413 5.30 -9.90 19.80
CA VAL A 413 5.95 -8.60 19.73
C VAL A 413 5.11 -7.53 20.44
N MET A 414 3.77 -7.50 20.18
CA MET A 414 2.93 -6.47 20.78
C MET A 414 2.71 -6.65 22.27
N ASN A 415 2.61 -7.88 22.78
CA ASN A 415 2.57 -8.11 24.23
C ASN A 415 3.86 -7.65 24.90
N ALA A 416 5.02 -7.94 24.30
CA ALA A 416 6.29 -7.44 24.79
C ALA A 416 6.39 -5.92 24.73
N TYR A 417 5.88 -5.29 23.65
CA TYR A 417 5.85 -3.84 23.48
C TYR A 417 4.99 -3.18 24.57
N PHE A 418 3.76 -3.61 24.79
CA PHE A 418 2.86 -3.06 25.79
C PHE A 418 3.40 -3.21 27.22
N THR A 419 4.07 -4.32 27.52
CA THR A 419 4.64 -4.54 28.87
C THR A 419 5.75 -3.54 29.20
N ARG A 420 6.55 -3.10 28.20
CA ARG A 420 7.70 -2.22 28.41
C ARG A 420 7.44 -0.75 28.10
N THR A 421 6.29 -0.41 27.48
CA THR A 421 6.02 0.94 27.02
C THR A 421 5.07 1.65 28.00
N PRO A 422 5.52 2.73 28.69
CA PRO A 422 4.64 3.51 29.57
C PRO A 422 3.43 4.07 28.80
N GLY A 423 2.25 3.99 29.39
CA GLY A 423 0.99 4.46 28.80
C GLY A 423 0.08 3.34 28.25
N TYR A 424 0.60 2.13 28.06
CA TYR A 424 -0.18 0.95 27.62
C TYR A 424 -0.56 0.00 28.79
N THR A 425 -0.66 0.53 29.99
CA THR A 425 -0.91 -0.22 31.24
C THR A 425 -2.35 -0.69 31.40
N GLY A 426 -2.90 -1.40 30.56
CA GLY A 426 -4.28 -1.93 30.66
C GLY A 426 -4.59 -2.93 29.57
N ILE A 427 -3.69 -3.11 28.64
CA ILE A 427 -3.83 -4.08 27.55
C ILE A 427 -2.93 -5.27 27.88
N THR A 428 -3.53 -6.35 28.38
CA THR A 428 -2.79 -7.54 28.84
C THR A 428 -2.63 -8.60 27.74
N THR A 429 -3.40 -8.53 26.69
CA THR A 429 -3.34 -9.48 25.57
C THR A 429 -3.81 -8.82 24.27
N VAL A 430 -3.09 -9.03 23.19
CA VAL A 430 -3.57 -8.78 21.83
C VAL A 430 -4.16 -10.10 21.34
N SER A 431 -5.48 -10.22 21.36
CA SER A 431 -6.15 -11.33 20.69
C SER A 431 -6.44 -10.92 19.25
N TYR A 432 -5.87 -11.63 18.30
CA TYR A 432 -6.09 -11.47 16.89
C TYR A 432 -7.02 -12.61 16.43
N THR A 433 -8.28 -12.30 16.18
CA THR A 433 -9.19 -13.21 15.48
C THR A 433 -9.45 -12.66 14.10
N HIS A 434 -8.84 -13.24 13.11
CA HIS A 434 -9.25 -13.17 11.72
C HIS A 434 -10.16 -14.32 11.37
#